data_a95100d68e814e8be66f382ade1a4211
#
_entry.id   a95100d68e814e8be66f382ade1a4211
#
_cell.length_a   1.000
_cell.length_b   1.000
_cell.length_c   1.000
_cell.angle_alpha   90.00
_cell.angle_beta   90.00
_cell.angle_gamma   90.00
#
_symmetry.space_group_name_H-M   'P 1'
#
loop_
_entity.id
_entity.type
_entity.pdbx_description
1 polymer ?
#
loop_
_entity_poly.entity_id
_entity_poly.type
_entity_poly.pdbx_seq_one_letter_code
_entity_poly.pdbx_strand_id
1 'polypeptide(L)'
;MILEKIELKAQEILDNLNIKSRPTPVEEIAGTHKIQISRAPSKEFSGMLIRKDGHALIGINDSEAPVRQRFSIAHELAHYFLHPQKDTFVDYRKENTKNEIKSFKETEADHFAAALLMPKKFLEEDVKNLNSKFITEKEIRILSTRYEVSNDAMTFRLLNLNFLK
;
A
#
# COMPACT_ATOMS: atom_id res chain seq x y z
N MET A 1 17.76 -6.69 3.13
CA MET A 1 17.81 -7.64 1.98
C MET A 1 16.43 -8.06 1.49
N ILE A 2 15.57 -8.60 2.31
CA ILE A 2 14.18 -8.94 1.91
C ILE A 2 13.37 -7.69 1.57
N LEU A 3 13.45 -6.66 2.41
CA LEU A 3 12.74 -5.38 2.18
C LEU A 3 13.18 -4.68 0.90
N GLU A 4 14.47 -4.74 0.55
CA GLU A 4 14.97 -4.20 -0.72
C GLU A 4 14.36 -4.91 -1.95
N LYS A 5 14.18 -6.23 -1.88
CA LYS A 5 13.52 -6.99 -2.95
C LYS A 5 12.05 -6.59 -3.10
N ILE A 6 11.37 -6.31 -2.00
CA ILE A 6 9.98 -5.84 -1.99
C ILE A 6 9.89 -4.44 -2.62
N GLU A 7 10.80 -3.54 -2.25
CA GLU A 7 10.90 -2.22 -2.88
C GLU A 7 11.11 -2.31 -4.40
N LEU A 8 12.05 -3.17 -4.82
CA LEU A 8 12.34 -3.39 -6.24
C LEU A 8 11.13 -3.99 -6.96
N LYS A 9 10.41 -4.91 -6.34
CA LYS A 9 9.20 -5.51 -6.94
C LYS A 9 8.08 -4.49 -7.13
N ALA A 10 7.84 -3.64 -6.16
CA ALA A 10 6.88 -2.55 -6.28
C ALA A 10 7.28 -1.58 -7.40
N GLN A 11 8.55 -1.18 -7.46
CA GLN A 11 9.06 -0.30 -8.49
C GLN A 11 8.98 -0.93 -9.89
N GLU A 12 9.30 -2.21 -10.02
CA GLU A 12 9.17 -2.97 -11.27
C GLU A 12 7.75 -2.93 -11.84
N ILE A 13 6.74 -3.10 -10.98
CA ILE A 13 5.33 -3.04 -11.39
C ILE A 13 5.00 -1.64 -11.93
N LEU A 14 5.41 -0.60 -11.25
CA LEU A 14 5.19 0.78 -11.69
C LEU A 14 5.89 1.08 -13.01
N ASP A 15 7.13 0.64 -13.17
CA ASP A 15 7.93 0.84 -14.37
C ASP A 15 7.35 0.08 -15.57
N ASN A 16 6.95 -1.17 -15.38
CA ASN A 16 6.35 -2.00 -16.44
C ASN A 16 5.02 -1.44 -16.95
N LEU A 17 4.25 -0.79 -16.08
CA LEU A 17 2.99 -0.12 -16.44
C LEU A 17 3.18 1.35 -16.82
N ASN A 18 4.42 1.83 -16.83
CA ASN A 18 4.77 3.23 -17.10
C ASN A 18 4.00 4.23 -16.22
N ILE A 19 3.80 3.87 -14.96
CA ILE A 19 3.11 4.71 -13.97
C ILE A 19 4.09 5.73 -13.40
N LYS A 20 3.77 7.01 -13.59
CA LYS A 20 4.55 8.17 -13.08
C LYS A 20 3.68 9.13 -12.28
N SER A 21 2.39 8.86 -12.19
CA SER A 21 1.41 9.73 -11.50
C SER A 21 1.45 9.59 -9.98
N ARG A 22 1.08 10.65 -9.30
CA ARG A 22 0.68 10.68 -7.90
C ARG A 22 -0.78 11.15 -7.85
N PRO A 23 -1.66 10.41 -7.20
CA PRO A 23 -1.46 9.14 -6.48
C PRO A 23 -1.27 7.95 -7.41
N THR A 24 -0.69 6.86 -6.89
CA THR A 24 -0.57 5.59 -7.61
C THR A 24 -1.96 5.01 -7.93
N PRO A 25 -2.26 4.66 -9.19
CA PRO A 25 -3.58 4.16 -9.58
C PRO A 25 -3.73 2.66 -9.25
N VAL A 26 -3.93 2.32 -7.99
CA VAL A 26 -3.95 0.91 -7.51
C VAL A 26 -5.05 0.07 -8.14
N GLU A 27 -6.20 0.67 -8.47
CA GLU A 27 -7.31 -0.03 -9.12
C GLU A 27 -6.97 -0.37 -10.58
N GLU A 28 -6.28 0.52 -11.28
CA GLU A 28 -5.78 0.28 -12.63
C GLU A 28 -4.74 -0.84 -12.64
N ILE A 29 -3.83 -0.85 -11.66
CA ILE A 29 -2.85 -1.93 -11.48
C ILE A 29 -3.57 -3.27 -11.31
N ALA A 30 -4.57 -3.35 -10.45
CA ALA A 30 -5.40 -4.54 -10.26
C ALA A 30 -6.05 -4.97 -11.59
N GLY A 31 -6.67 -4.05 -12.31
CA GLY A 31 -7.34 -4.31 -13.60
C GLY A 31 -6.39 -4.85 -14.66
N THR A 32 -5.17 -4.31 -14.74
CA THR A 32 -4.13 -4.79 -15.67
C THR A 32 -3.77 -6.26 -15.41
N HIS A 33 -3.83 -6.70 -14.16
CA HIS A 33 -3.59 -8.09 -13.77
C HIS A 33 -4.88 -8.94 -13.72
N LYS A 34 -5.99 -8.43 -14.27
CA LYS A 34 -7.30 -9.10 -14.29
C LYS A 34 -7.82 -9.44 -12.89
N ILE A 35 -7.47 -8.63 -11.90
CA ILE A 35 -7.96 -8.75 -10.53
C ILE A 35 -9.22 -7.90 -10.43
N GLN A 36 -10.33 -8.53 -10.08
CA GLN A 36 -11.58 -7.84 -9.82
C GLN A 36 -11.57 -7.23 -8.41
N ILE A 37 -12.07 -6.00 -8.27
CA ILE A 37 -12.27 -5.35 -6.98
C ILE A 37 -13.77 -5.26 -6.70
N SER A 38 -14.17 -5.74 -5.53
CA SER A 38 -15.52 -5.65 -5.01
C SER A 38 -15.55 -4.89 -3.69
N ARG A 39 -16.52 -4.03 -3.50
CA ARG A 39 -16.69 -3.20 -2.31
C ARG A 39 -17.98 -3.52 -1.59
N ALA A 40 -17.92 -3.66 -0.29
CA ALA A 40 -19.06 -3.84 0.59
C ALA A 40 -18.72 -3.40 2.02
N PRO A 41 -19.68 -2.97 2.82
CA PRO A 41 -19.40 -2.65 4.21
C PRO A 41 -19.10 -3.94 5.01
N SER A 42 -18.18 -3.82 5.97
CA SER A 42 -17.85 -4.92 6.87
C SER A 42 -17.51 -4.39 8.27
N LYS A 43 -17.86 -5.17 9.28
CA LYS A 43 -17.43 -4.93 10.67
C LYS A 43 -16.20 -5.78 11.04
N GLU A 44 -15.85 -6.76 10.22
CA GLU A 44 -14.85 -7.78 10.56
C GLU A 44 -13.53 -7.60 9.84
N PHE A 45 -13.52 -7.14 8.59
CA PHE A 45 -12.32 -7.04 7.79
C PHE A 45 -12.17 -5.68 7.09
N SER A 46 -10.94 -5.31 6.76
CA SER A 46 -10.60 -4.15 5.92
C SER A 46 -10.49 -4.54 4.45
N GLY A 47 -9.90 -5.69 4.17
CA GLY A 47 -9.72 -6.23 2.83
C GLY A 47 -9.54 -7.73 2.83
N MET A 48 -9.64 -8.33 1.65
CA MET A 48 -9.37 -9.74 1.43
C MET A 48 -8.91 -9.99 -0.01
N LEU A 49 -8.13 -11.03 -0.19
CA LEU A 49 -7.77 -11.56 -1.50
C LEU A 49 -8.25 -13.02 -1.60
N ILE A 50 -8.94 -13.34 -2.68
CA ILE A 50 -9.37 -14.70 -2.99
C ILE A 50 -8.92 -15.06 -4.40
N ARG A 51 -8.27 -16.21 -4.54
CA ARG A 51 -7.93 -16.83 -5.82
C ARG A 51 -8.72 -18.12 -5.98
N LYS A 52 -9.30 -18.29 -7.15
CA LYS A 52 -10.00 -19.54 -7.52
C LYS A 52 -10.04 -19.72 -9.03
N ASP A 53 -9.67 -20.89 -9.51
CA ASP A 53 -9.78 -21.29 -10.92
C ASP A 53 -9.13 -20.26 -11.89
N GLY A 54 -7.95 -19.75 -11.52
CA GLY A 54 -7.21 -18.76 -12.31
C GLY A 54 -7.76 -17.34 -12.24
N HIS A 55 -8.78 -17.09 -11.43
CA HIS A 55 -9.34 -15.78 -11.16
C HIS A 55 -8.88 -15.24 -9.82
N ALA A 56 -8.78 -13.91 -9.71
CA ALA A 56 -8.48 -13.24 -8.44
C ALA A 56 -9.51 -12.14 -8.16
N LEU A 57 -9.92 -12.03 -6.90
CA LEU A 57 -10.84 -11.03 -6.38
C LEU A 57 -10.22 -10.37 -5.15
N ILE A 58 -10.24 -9.04 -5.13
CA ILE A 58 -9.97 -8.25 -3.92
C ILE A 58 -11.30 -7.70 -3.41
N GLY A 59 -11.65 -8.04 -2.16
CA GLY A 59 -12.78 -7.46 -1.44
C GLY A 59 -12.29 -6.33 -0.54
N ILE A 60 -12.99 -5.21 -0.54
CA ILE A 60 -12.64 -4.01 0.22
C ILE A 60 -13.82 -3.55 1.06
N ASN A 61 -13.55 -3.23 2.33
CA ASN A 61 -14.50 -2.61 3.22
C ASN A 61 -14.69 -1.13 2.85
N ASP A 62 -15.80 -0.80 2.22
CA ASP A 62 -16.10 0.57 1.78
C ASP A 62 -16.67 1.47 2.89
N SER A 63 -16.88 0.95 4.09
CA SER A 63 -17.20 1.77 5.27
C SER A 63 -15.98 2.47 5.87
N GLU A 64 -14.78 2.11 5.46
CA GLU A 64 -13.54 2.76 5.89
C GLU A 64 -13.22 4.00 5.03
N ALA A 65 -12.37 4.88 5.56
CA ALA A 65 -11.95 6.09 4.86
C ALA A 65 -11.28 5.77 3.50
N PRO A 66 -11.40 6.64 2.48
CA PRO A 66 -10.81 6.40 1.16
C PRO A 66 -9.32 6.07 1.18
N VAL A 67 -8.52 6.76 2.00
CA VAL A 67 -7.08 6.47 2.13
C VAL A 67 -6.83 5.07 2.70
N ARG A 68 -7.68 4.59 3.62
CA ARG A 68 -7.61 3.23 4.15
C ARG A 68 -7.99 2.19 3.10
N GLN A 69 -9.03 2.46 2.31
CA GLN A 69 -9.43 1.58 1.20
C GLN A 69 -8.28 1.42 0.18
N ARG A 70 -7.63 2.51 -0.19
CA ARG A 70 -6.47 2.47 -1.09
C ARG A 70 -5.32 1.64 -0.51
N PHE A 71 -5.01 1.83 0.77
CA PHE A 71 -3.99 1.03 1.44
C PHE A 71 -4.36 -0.46 1.44
N SER A 72 -5.62 -0.78 1.73
CA SER A 72 -6.11 -2.17 1.69
C SER A 72 -5.99 -2.80 0.30
N ILE A 73 -6.31 -2.09 -0.77
CA ILE A 73 -6.09 -2.58 -2.14
C ILE A 73 -4.60 -2.89 -2.37
N ALA A 74 -3.71 -1.96 -2.02
CA ALA A 74 -2.27 -2.16 -2.18
C ALA A 74 -1.74 -3.32 -1.33
N HIS A 75 -2.27 -3.50 -0.12
CA HIS A 75 -1.95 -4.61 0.77
C HIS A 75 -2.37 -5.97 0.16
N GLU A 76 -3.56 -6.06 -0.39
CA GLU A 76 -4.03 -7.29 -1.05
C GLU A 76 -3.29 -7.56 -2.37
N LEU A 77 -2.90 -6.52 -3.10
CA LEU A 77 -1.99 -6.65 -4.24
C LEU A 77 -0.64 -7.23 -3.82
N ALA A 78 -0.14 -6.85 -2.63
CA ALA A 78 1.08 -7.44 -2.09
C ALA A 78 0.94 -8.96 -1.93
N HIS A 79 -0.13 -9.43 -1.33
CA HIS A 79 -0.39 -10.87 -1.21
C HIS A 79 -0.50 -11.54 -2.58
N TYR A 80 -1.09 -10.89 -3.54
CA TYR A 80 -1.16 -11.39 -4.91
C TYR A 80 0.22 -11.59 -5.54
N PHE A 81 1.10 -10.61 -5.43
CA PHE A 81 2.42 -10.65 -6.06
C PHE A 81 3.48 -11.42 -5.26
N LEU A 82 3.43 -11.36 -3.94
CA LEU A 82 4.48 -11.90 -3.06
C LEU A 82 4.17 -13.29 -2.52
N HIS A 83 2.90 -13.65 -2.40
CA HIS A 83 2.46 -14.86 -1.72
C HIS A 83 1.57 -15.74 -2.63
N PRO A 84 2.10 -16.23 -3.78
CA PRO A 84 1.28 -16.95 -4.76
C PRO A 84 0.83 -18.35 -4.31
N GLN A 85 1.40 -18.88 -3.22
CA GLN A 85 1.11 -20.26 -2.75
C GLN A 85 -0.17 -20.37 -1.93
N LYS A 86 -0.77 -19.25 -1.53
CA LYS A 86 -1.99 -19.24 -0.71
C LYS A 86 -3.12 -18.56 -1.46
N ASP A 87 -4.29 -19.21 -1.47
CA ASP A 87 -5.44 -18.76 -2.26
C ASP A 87 -6.33 -17.73 -1.55
N THR A 88 -6.23 -17.62 -0.23
CA THR A 88 -7.08 -16.71 0.53
C THR A 88 -6.29 -15.98 1.61
N PHE A 89 -6.43 -14.65 1.61
CA PHE A 89 -5.92 -13.76 2.67
C PHE A 89 -7.08 -12.89 3.15
N VAL A 90 -7.18 -12.68 4.47
CA VAL A 90 -8.16 -11.78 5.08
C VAL A 90 -7.44 -10.86 6.04
N ASP A 91 -7.57 -9.56 5.80
CA ASP A 91 -7.07 -8.51 6.70
C ASP A 91 -8.19 -8.12 7.67
N TYR A 92 -8.20 -8.77 8.84
CA TYR A 92 -9.19 -8.50 9.89
C TYR A 92 -8.99 -7.12 10.51
N ARG A 93 -10.11 -6.45 10.82
CA ARG A 93 -10.06 -5.20 11.59
C ARG A 93 -9.55 -5.50 12.99
N LYS A 94 -8.51 -4.80 13.40
CA LYS A 94 -7.92 -4.93 14.73
C LYS A 94 -8.71 -4.07 15.72
N GLU A 95 -9.80 -4.61 16.25
CA GLU A 95 -10.37 -4.12 17.49
C GLU A 95 -9.69 -4.85 18.66
N ASN A 96 -8.75 -4.15 19.34
CA ASN A 96 -8.20 -4.52 20.65
C ASN A 96 -7.32 -5.79 20.78
N THR A 97 -6.57 -6.21 19.80
CA THR A 97 -5.52 -7.23 20.02
C THR A 97 -4.17 -6.57 20.26
N LYS A 98 -3.91 -6.21 21.52
CA LYS A 98 -2.64 -5.59 21.95
C LYS A 98 -1.42 -6.51 21.86
N ASN A 99 -1.55 -7.79 21.49
CA ASN A 99 -0.50 -8.80 21.61
C ASN A 99 -0.39 -9.80 20.46
N GLU A 100 -1.00 -9.57 19.30
CA GLU A 100 -0.75 -10.45 18.16
C GLU A 100 0.53 -10.05 17.44
N ILE A 101 1.50 -10.97 17.44
CA ILE A 101 2.68 -10.86 16.59
C ILE A 101 2.21 -10.90 15.15
N LYS A 102 2.38 -9.79 14.42
CA LYS A 102 2.08 -9.70 13.01
C LYS A 102 2.88 -10.77 12.26
N SER A 103 2.22 -11.57 11.43
CA SER A 103 2.92 -12.58 10.66
C SER A 103 3.93 -11.92 9.71
N PHE A 104 4.97 -12.66 9.35
CA PHE A 104 6.00 -12.19 8.42
C PHE A 104 5.39 -11.75 7.08
N LYS A 105 4.41 -12.51 6.57
CA LYS A 105 3.69 -12.18 5.32
C LYS A 105 2.90 -10.88 5.40
N GLU A 106 2.30 -10.59 6.55
CA GLU A 106 1.59 -9.33 6.77
C GLU A 106 2.54 -8.14 6.81
N THR A 107 3.72 -8.31 7.41
CA THR A 107 4.76 -7.30 7.43
C THR A 107 5.30 -7.02 6.02
N GLU A 108 5.52 -8.06 5.23
CA GLU A 108 5.91 -7.92 3.82
C GLU A 108 4.83 -7.21 3.00
N ALA A 109 3.56 -7.55 3.22
CA ALA A 109 2.42 -6.94 2.53
C ALA A 109 2.29 -5.45 2.85
N ASP A 110 2.46 -5.06 4.10
CA ASP A 110 2.45 -3.64 4.49
C ASP A 110 3.62 -2.87 3.89
N HIS A 111 4.80 -3.47 3.87
CA HIS A 111 5.98 -2.84 3.30
C HIS A 111 5.83 -2.64 1.78
N PHE A 112 5.31 -3.64 1.09
CA PHE A 112 5.01 -3.55 -0.33
C PHE A 112 3.94 -2.48 -0.61
N ALA A 113 2.85 -2.45 0.17
CA ALA A 113 1.80 -1.45 0.03
C ALA A 113 2.36 -0.03 0.19
N ALA A 114 3.21 0.19 1.18
CA ALA A 114 3.88 1.48 1.37
C ALA A 114 4.80 1.83 0.20
N ALA A 115 5.57 0.87 -0.32
CA ALA A 115 6.44 1.08 -1.47
C ALA A 115 5.66 1.36 -2.77
N LEU A 116 4.53 0.70 -2.98
CA LEU A 116 3.68 0.90 -4.14
C LEU A 116 2.96 2.25 -4.12
N LEU A 117 2.40 2.63 -2.97
CA LEU A 117 1.67 3.89 -2.79
C LEU A 117 2.59 5.11 -2.67
N MET A 118 3.78 4.93 -2.13
CA MET A 118 4.76 5.99 -1.87
C MET A 118 6.14 5.57 -2.41
N PRO A 119 6.29 5.46 -3.75
CA PRO A 119 7.54 5.00 -4.35
C PRO A 119 8.71 5.89 -3.95
N LYS A 120 9.81 5.28 -3.52
CA LYS A 120 11.01 5.99 -3.07
C LYS A 120 11.47 7.04 -4.09
N LYS A 121 11.54 6.64 -5.35
CA LYS A 121 11.98 7.49 -6.47
C LYS A 121 11.12 8.74 -6.64
N PHE A 122 9.81 8.61 -6.46
CA PHE A 122 8.88 9.74 -6.54
C PHE A 122 8.99 10.65 -5.32
N LEU A 123 9.13 10.05 -4.13
CA LEU A 123 9.33 10.83 -2.90
C LEU A 123 10.65 11.60 -2.91
N GLU A 124 11.73 11.04 -3.42
CA GLU A 124 13.01 11.74 -3.58
C GLU A 124 12.85 13.01 -4.41
N GLU A 125 12.12 12.92 -5.51
CA GLU A 125 11.81 14.05 -6.37
C GLU A 125 10.91 15.08 -5.67
N ASP A 126 9.80 14.61 -5.08
CA ASP A 126 8.81 15.49 -4.47
C ASP A 126 9.33 16.18 -3.20
N VAL A 127 10.15 15.52 -2.40
CA VAL A 127 10.81 16.13 -1.24
C VAL A 127 11.78 17.23 -1.66
N LYS A 128 12.55 17.04 -2.73
CA LYS A 128 13.41 18.10 -3.29
C LYS A 128 12.60 19.31 -3.73
N ASN A 129 11.44 19.07 -4.31
CA ASN A 129 10.57 20.14 -4.84
C ASN A 129 9.78 20.89 -3.76
N LEU A 130 9.78 20.42 -2.51
CA LEU A 130 9.12 21.15 -1.41
C LEU A 130 9.79 22.49 -1.09
N ASN A 131 11.03 22.69 -1.49
CA ASN A 131 11.83 23.89 -1.19
C ASN A 131 11.88 24.23 0.32
N SER A 132 11.75 23.21 1.18
CA SER A 132 11.78 23.33 2.62
C SER A 132 13.08 22.78 3.17
N LYS A 133 13.68 23.47 4.13
CA LYS A 133 14.88 23.00 4.82
C LYS A 133 14.61 21.77 5.69
N PHE A 134 13.41 21.65 6.22
CA PHE A 134 12.98 20.59 7.11
C PHE A 134 11.62 20.06 6.68
N ILE A 135 11.40 18.77 6.90
CA ILE A 135 10.08 18.15 6.74
C ILE A 135 9.37 18.24 8.09
N THR A 136 8.37 19.10 8.16
CA THR A 136 7.49 19.29 9.31
C THR A 136 6.13 18.67 9.06
N GLU A 137 5.21 18.77 10.01
CA GLU A 137 3.82 18.32 9.85
C GLU A 137 3.15 18.94 8.61
N LYS A 138 3.52 20.16 8.25
CA LYS A 138 3.00 20.84 7.05
C LYS A 138 3.43 20.10 5.77
N GLU A 139 4.70 19.77 5.64
CA GLU A 139 5.23 19.04 4.48
C GLU A 139 4.69 17.61 4.42
N ILE A 140 4.57 16.95 5.56
CA ILE A 140 3.93 15.62 5.65
C ILE A 140 2.50 15.67 5.13
N ARG A 141 1.73 16.69 5.52
CA ARG A 141 0.34 16.87 5.08
C ARG A 141 0.24 17.13 3.58
N ILE A 142 1.14 17.92 3.02
CA ILE A 142 1.22 18.17 1.58
C ILE A 142 1.48 16.86 0.83
N LEU A 143 2.49 16.09 1.27
CA LEU A 143 2.84 14.82 0.64
C LEU A 143 1.73 13.78 0.80
N SER A 144 1.17 13.62 2.00
CA SER A 144 0.10 12.63 2.25
C SER A 144 -1.13 12.91 1.38
N THR A 145 -1.50 14.17 1.20
CA THR A 145 -2.59 14.57 0.31
C THR A 145 -2.27 14.23 -1.15
N ARG A 146 -1.06 14.52 -1.60
CA ARG A 146 -0.62 14.26 -2.97
C ARG A 146 -0.61 12.76 -3.32
N TYR A 147 -0.20 11.93 -2.38
CA TYR A 147 -0.12 10.47 -2.56
C TYR A 147 -1.42 9.75 -2.16
N GLU A 148 -2.41 10.48 -1.64
CA GLU A 148 -3.66 9.92 -1.10
C GLU A 148 -3.43 8.79 -0.10
N VAL A 149 -2.60 9.07 0.90
CA VAL A 149 -2.30 8.21 2.04
C VAL A 149 -2.56 8.95 3.34
N SER A 150 -2.62 8.24 4.47
CA SER A 150 -2.72 8.89 5.77
C SER A 150 -1.44 9.63 6.14
N ASN A 151 -1.54 10.64 7.03
CA ASN A 151 -0.37 11.33 7.58
C ASN A 151 0.56 10.35 8.30
N ASP A 152 0.02 9.39 9.03
CA ASP A 152 0.80 8.36 9.72
C ASP A 152 1.58 7.48 8.73
N ALA A 153 0.93 7.01 7.68
CA ALA A 153 1.59 6.21 6.64
C ALA A 153 2.73 6.98 5.98
N MET A 154 2.52 8.26 5.65
CA MET A 154 3.56 9.11 5.08
C MET A 154 4.71 9.34 6.06
N THR A 155 4.40 9.59 7.33
CA THR A 155 5.42 9.78 8.38
C THR A 155 6.31 8.55 8.52
N PHE A 156 5.71 7.37 8.66
CA PHE A 156 6.46 6.11 8.73
C PHE A 156 7.29 5.85 7.48
N ARG A 157 6.75 6.15 6.31
CA ARG A 157 7.47 5.97 5.05
C ARG A 157 8.70 6.87 4.97
N LEU A 158 8.55 8.14 5.33
CA LEU A 158 9.65 9.11 5.34
C LEU A 158 10.73 8.75 6.36
N LEU A 159 10.35 8.23 7.54
CA LEU A 159 11.28 7.69 8.53
C LEU A 159 12.05 6.49 7.98
N ASN A 160 11.36 5.51 7.40
CA ASN A 160 11.96 4.30 6.85
C ASN A 160 12.92 4.59 5.69
N LEU A 161 12.69 5.66 4.95
CA LEU A 161 13.56 6.11 3.86
C LEU A 161 14.64 7.11 4.29
N ASN A 162 14.74 7.39 5.59
CA ASN A 162 15.71 8.34 6.18
C ASN A 162 15.55 9.80 5.70
N PHE A 163 14.34 10.20 5.30
CA PHE A 163 14.02 11.61 5.02
C PHE A 163 13.72 12.42 6.30
N LEU A 164 13.29 11.75 7.35
CA LEU A 164 13.13 12.32 8.69
C LEU A 164 14.25 11.79 9.58
N LYS A 165 14.82 12.68 10.41
CA LYS A 165 15.85 12.35 11.41
C LYS A 165 15.26 12.43 12.80
#